data_aefceb2ae1275da671a7c13705e73b6f
#
_entry.id   aefceb2ae1275da671a7c13705e73b6f
#
_cell.length_a   1.000
_cell.length_b   1.000
_cell.length_c   1.000
_cell.angle_alpha   90.00
_cell.angle_beta   90.00
_cell.angle_gamma   90.00
#
_symmetry.space_group_name_H-M   'P 1'
#
loop_
_entity.id
_entity.type
_entity.pdbx_description
1 polymer ?
#
loop_
_entity_poly.entity_id
_entity_poly.type
_entity_poly.pdbx_seq_one_letter_code
_entity_poly.pdbx_strand_id
1 'polypeptide(L)'
;MAQYLAPHELDPYAKGKVKDGKLTAPMFDVVFIQALSTEPIDAKSIPTWKKYLKSEVAEVKAAGSEPVVVVTWAKKDHPEDTKKLADSIISAANENGAAALPVGLAFAEAHAGRPDINFYAPDKRHPSAAGSYLYGAVAYSFLFHRSPEGLKFLGGCDKPLSEADAAYLQSVAWKTVRAFYGW
;
A
#
# COMPACT_ATOMS: atom_id res chain seq x y z
N MET A 1 1.42 14.35 6.66
CA MET A 1 1.31 13.03 7.34
C MET A 1 1.40 13.16 8.86
N ALA A 2 2.39 13.85 9.41
CA ALA A 2 2.50 14.06 10.87
C ALA A 2 1.23 14.59 11.57
N GLN A 3 0.33 15.24 10.85
CA GLN A 3 -0.96 15.69 11.39
C GLN A 3 -2.02 14.58 11.51
N TYR A 4 -1.86 13.47 10.77
CA TYR A 4 -2.83 12.36 10.73
C TYR A 4 -2.39 11.13 11.52
N LEU A 5 -1.10 11.06 11.86
CA LEU A 5 -0.50 9.97 12.61
C LEU A 5 0.14 10.50 13.89
N ALA A 6 -0.58 11.37 14.60
CA ALA A 6 -0.17 11.69 15.95
C ALA A 6 -0.14 10.38 16.78
N PRO A 7 0.90 10.12 17.56
CA PRO A 7 1.09 8.87 18.29
C PRO A 7 -0.13 8.42 19.12
N HIS A 8 -0.96 9.37 19.53
CA HIS A 8 -2.19 9.12 20.28
C HIS A 8 -3.34 8.51 19.45
N GLU A 9 -3.31 8.58 18.10
CA GLU A 9 -4.36 8.00 17.24
C GLU A 9 -4.11 6.54 16.90
N LEU A 10 -2.86 6.13 16.81
CA LEU A 10 -2.51 4.71 16.70
C LEU A 10 -2.64 3.97 18.03
N ASP A 11 -2.52 4.68 19.12
CA ASP A 11 -2.46 4.14 20.48
C ASP A 11 -3.64 3.22 20.86
N PRO A 12 -4.92 3.57 20.59
CA PRO A 12 -6.05 2.69 20.91
C PRO A 12 -6.12 1.45 20.03
N TYR A 13 -5.63 1.53 18.80
CA TYR A 13 -5.72 0.48 17.79
C TYR A 13 -4.47 -0.39 17.69
N ALA A 14 -3.31 0.16 18.01
CA ALA A 14 -2.03 -0.54 17.92
C ALA A 14 -1.66 -1.32 19.19
N LYS A 15 -2.15 -0.93 20.36
CA LYS A 15 -1.74 -1.51 21.66
C LYS A 15 -2.12 -2.97 21.88
N GLY A 16 -3.07 -3.51 21.12
CA GLY A 16 -3.47 -4.90 21.28
C GLY A 16 -4.03 -5.23 22.67
N LYS A 17 -4.08 -6.51 23.01
CA LYS A 17 -4.54 -6.97 24.31
C LYS A 17 -3.38 -6.99 25.31
N VAL A 18 -3.53 -6.25 26.41
CA VAL A 18 -2.55 -6.23 27.50
C VAL A 18 -3.14 -6.91 28.72
N LYS A 19 -2.42 -7.89 29.27
CA LYS A 19 -2.74 -8.54 30.55
C LYS A 19 -1.52 -8.42 31.46
N ASP A 20 -1.73 -7.92 32.67
CA ASP A 20 -0.67 -7.76 33.67
C ASP A 20 0.54 -6.96 33.17
N GLY A 21 0.28 -5.91 32.37
CA GLY A 21 1.31 -5.04 31.76
C GLY A 21 2.09 -5.69 30.61
N LYS A 22 1.71 -6.90 30.19
CA LYS A 22 2.35 -7.59 29.05
C LYS A 22 1.39 -7.67 27.87
N LEU A 23 1.92 -7.37 26.67
CA LEU A 23 1.21 -7.58 25.43
C LEU A 23 0.95 -9.08 25.26
N THR A 24 -0.32 -9.47 25.15
CA THR A 24 -0.73 -10.88 24.97
C THR A 24 -1.15 -11.19 23.54
N ALA A 25 -1.61 -10.18 22.79
CA ALA A 25 -1.92 -10.28 21.38
C ALA A 25 -1.98 -8.87 20.77
N PRO A 26 -1.51 -8.65 19.54
CA PRO A 26 -1.71 -7.40 18.83
C PRO A 26 -3.20 -7.18 18.51
N MET A 27 -3.59 -5.90 18.32
CA MET A 27 -4.93 -5.58 17.82
C MET A 27 -5.07 -5.99 16.33
N PHE A 28 -4.00 -5.82 15.59
CA PHE A 28 -3.90 -6.13 14.16
C PHE A 28 -2.68 -7.01 13.90
N ASP A 29 -2.81 -7.97 12.99
CA ASP A 29 -1.67 -8.80 12.56
C ASP A 29 -0.72 -7.99 11.67
N VAL A 30 -1.28 -7.15 10.80
CA VAL A 30 -0.55 -6.33 9.83
C VAL A 30 -1.06 -4.90 9.84
N VAL A 31 -0.15 -3.93 9.77
CA VAL A 31 -0.46 -2.50 9.65
C VAL A 31 0.17 -1.93 8.39
N PHE A 32 -0.66 -1.40 7.47
CA PHE A 32 -0.19 -0.70 6.29
C PHE A 32 0.15 0.75 6.61
N ILE A 33 1.38 1.15 6.30
CA ILE A 33 1.88 2.52 6.46
C ILE A 33 2.01 3.14 5.06
N GLN A 34 1.31 4.24 4.82
CA GLN A 34 1.28 4.87 3.51
C GLN A 34 1.65 6.35 3.58
N ALA A 35 2.65 6.76 2.80
CA ALA A 35 3.05 8.15 2.62
C ALA A 35 2.04 8.94 1.77
N LEU A 36 2.05 10.26 1.85
CA LEU A 36 1.47 11.11 0.81
C LEU A 36 2.21 10.89 -0.51
N SER A 37 1.48 10.99 -1.63
CA SER A 37 1.93 10.56 -2.97
C SER A 37 3.33 11.00 -3.38
N THR A 38 3.79 12.18 -2.97
CA THR A 38 5.08 12.75 -3.42
C THR A 38 6.09 12.99 -2.30
N GLU A 39 5.72 12.82 -1.03
CA GLU A 39 6.67 12.99 0.09
C GLU A 39 7.94 12.15 -0.04
N PRO A 40 7.86 10.88 -0.50
CA PRO A 40 9.05 10.05 -0.62
C PRO A 40 10.05 10.48 -1.69
N ILE A 41 9.68 11.42 -2.57
CA ILE A 41 10.54 11.92 -3.67
C ILE A 41 10.73 13.43 -3.67
N ASP A 42 10.04 14.16 -2.80
CA ASP A 42 10.28 15.61 -2.63
C ASP A 42 11.42 15.85 -1.64
N ALA A 43 12.49 16.48 -2.11
CA ALA A 43 13.73 16.69 -1.35
C ALA A 43 13.51 17.39 0.01
N LYS A 44 12.49 18.24 0.11
CA LYS A 44 12.18 18.96 1.37
C LYS A 44 11.43 18.05 2.36
N SER A 45 10.65 17.10 1.86
CA SER A 45 9.80 16.24 2.68
C SER A 45 10.49 14.94 3.11
N ILE A 46 11.43 14.43 2.31
CA ILE A 46 12.13 13.15 2.56
C ILE A 46 12.67 13.02 3.99
N PRO A 47 13.41 13.99 4.57
CA PRO A 47 13.98 13.82 5.91
C PRO A 47 12.90 13.65 6.99
N THR A 48 11.84 14.44 6.89
CA THR A 48 10.70 14.38 7.80
C THR A 48 9.90 13.09 7.64
N TRP A 49 9.62 12.70 6.41
CA TRP A 49 8.95 11.46 6.10
C TRP A 49 9.72 10.24 6.61
N LYS A 50 11.03 10.13 6.33
CA LYS A 50 11.86 9.02 6.84
C LYS A 50 11.89 8.94 8.36
N LYS A 51 11.95 10.10 9.03
CA LYS A 51 11.89 10.17 10.50
C LYS A 51 10.59 9.59 11.04
N TYR A 52 9.45 9.97 10.48
CA TYR A 52 8.16 9.48 10.94
C TYR A 52 7.95 8.01 10.57
N LEU A 53 8.32 7.59 9.37
CA LEU A 53 8.26 6.19 8.97
C LEU A 53 9.01 5.29 9.96
N LYS A 54 10.22 5.70 10.37
CA LYS A 54 11.01 4.97 11.38
C LYS A 54 10.27 4.84 12.70
N SER A 55 9.63 5.92 13.18
CA SER A 55 8.86 5.90 14.42
C SER A 55 7.63 5.00 14.30
N GLU A 56 6.86 5.14 13.23
CA GLU A 56 5.66 4.36 12.97
C GLU A 56 5.96 2.85 12.88
N VAL A 57 7.00 2.49 12.13
CA VAL A 57 7.45 1.08 12.04
C VAL A 57 7.82 0.53 13.42
N ALA A 58 8.55 1.33 14.22
CA ALA A 58 8.93 0.91 15.57
C ALA A 58 7.72 0.71 16.49
N GLU A 59 6.74 1.60 16.42
CA GLU A 59 5.50 1.52 17.21
C GLU A 59 4.65 0.31 16.81
N VAL A 60 4.50 0.06 15.50
CA VAL A 60 3.78 -1.12 14.99
C VAL A 60 4.43 -2.42 15.48
N LYS A 61 5.77 -2.52 15.40
CA LYS A 61 6.52 -3.68 15.90
C LYS A 61 6.40 -3.84 17.43
N ALA A 62 6.48 -2.73 18.15
CA ALA A 62 6.30 -2.75 19.62
C ALA A 62 4.91 -3.23 20.04
N ALA A 63 3.90 -2.98 19.20
CA ALA A 63 2.54 -3.51 19.39
C ALA A 63 2.39 -4.99 19.00
N GLY A 64 3.42 -5.63 18.47
CA GLY A 64 3.40 -7.03 18.03
C GLY A 64 2.78 -7.25 16.65
N SER A 65 2.60 -6.18 15.86
CA SER A 65 2.06 -6.22 14.49
C SER A 65 3.19 -6.16 13.45
N GLU A 66 2.92 -6.67 12.25
CA GLU A 66 3.85 -6.56 11.12
C GLU A 66 3.64 -5.25 10.37
N PRO A 67 4.66 -4.37 10.28
CA PRO A 67 4.56 -3.15 9.49
C PRO A 67 4.80 -3.44 8.01
N VAL A 68 3.94 -2.91 7.16
CA VAL A 68 4.04 -3.00 5.70
C VAL A 68 3.95 -1.61 5.10
N VAL A 69 5.01 -1.17 4.42
CA VAL A 69 5.06 0.15 3.80
C VAL A 69 4.51 0.08 2.38
N VAL A 70 3.49 0.88 2.10
CA VAL A 70 2.86 0.89 0.79
C VAL A 70 3.71 1.70 -0.20
N VAL A 71 4.18 1.03 -1.25
CA VAL A 71 4.76 1.71 -2.42
C VAL A 71 3.62 2.42 -3.15
N THR A 72 3.51 3.73 -2.95
CA THR A 72 2.46 4.55 -3.55
C THR A 72 2.66 4.68 -5.07
N TRP A 73 1.59 5.00 -5.76
CA TRP A 73 1.59 5.20 -7.22
C TRP A 73 1.93 6.65 -7.59
N ALA A 74 2.51 6.82 -8.75
CA ALA A 74 2.77 8.13 -9.35
C ALA A 74 1.44 8.83 -9.71
N LYS A 75 1.44 10.15 -9.78
CA LYS A 75 0.28 10.89 -10.30
C LYS A 75 0.07 10.54 -11.78
N LYS A 76 -1.17 10.64 -12.25
CA LYS A 76 -1.55 10.33 -13.63
C LYS A 76 -0.73 11.08 -14.69
N ASP A 77 -0.41 12.34 -14.40
CA ASP A 77 0.34 13.23 -15.29
C ASP A 77 1.86 13.23 -15.04
N HIS A 78 2.34 12.40 -14.11
CA HIS A 78 3.76 12.21 -13.79
C HIS A 78 4.12 10.73 -13.65
N PRO A 79 3.85 9.89 -14.66
CA PRO A 79 4.14 8.44 -14.60
C PRO A 79 5.63 8.13 -14.45
N GLU A 80 6.52 9.04 -14.86
CA GLU A 80 7.98 8.95 -14.71
C GLU A 80 8.44 8.88 -13.25
N ASP A 81 7.61 9.33 -12.30
CA ASP A 81 7.93 9.28 -10.87
C ASP A 81 7.78 7.86 -10.27
N THR A 82 7.16 6.91 -10.98
CA THR A 82 6.94 5.54 -10.49
C THR A 82 8.22 4.90 -9.96
N LYS A 83 9.30 4.94 -10.75
CA LYS A 83 10.58 4.34 -10.34
C LYS A 83 11.17 5.05 -9.11
N LYS A 84 11.14 6.37 -9.06
CA LYS A 84 11.69 7.15 -7.94
C LYS A 84 10.92 6.87 -6.66
N LEU A 85 9.58 6.80 -6.73
CA LEU A 85 8.73 6.45 -5.59
C LEU A 85 9.04 5.04 -5.09
N ALA A 86 9.10 4.06 -5.99
CA ALA A 86 9.41 2.69 -5.64
C ALA A 86 10.78 2.57 -4.97
N ASP A 87 11.84 3.10 -5.59
CA ASP A 87 13.20 3.03 -5.04
C ASP A 87 13.29 3.68 -3.64
N SER A 88 12.70 4.87 -3.48
CA SER A 88 12.74 5.59 -2.20
C SER A 88 11.99 4.86 -1.09
N ILE A 89 10.78 4.37 -1.38
CA ILE A 89 9.92 3.72 -0.39
C ILE A 89 10.48 2.33 -0.03
N ILE A 90 10.91 1.54 -1.02
CA ILE A 90 11.48 0.21 -0.79
C ILE A 90 12.78 0.32 0.04
N SER A 91 13.66 1.28 -0.30
CA SER A 91 14.87 1.53 0.50
C SER A 91 14.52 1.86 1.95
N ALA A 92 13.57 2.78 2.17
CA ALA A 92 13.18 3.18 3.52
C ALA A 92 12.47 2.06 4.29
N ALA A 93 11.67 1.22 3.64
CA ALA A 93 11.07 0.03 4.24
C ALA A 93 12.16 -0.94 4.70
N ASN A 94 13.11 -1.26 3.82
CA ASN A 94 14.24 -2.15 4.13
C ASN A 94 15.13 -1.61 5.27
N GLU A 95 15.45 -0.31 5.27
CA GLU A 95 16.21 0.36 6.34
C GLU A 95 15.57 0.17 7.72
N ASN A 96 14.25 0.03 7.77
CA ASN A 96 13.48 -0.13 9.01
C ASN A 96 13.01 -1.58 9.25
N GLY A 97 13.38 -2.52 8.38
CA GLY A 97 12.98 -3.93 8.48
C GLY A 97 11.46 -4.13 8.36
N ALA A 98 10.82 -3.37 7.49
CA ALA A 98 9.41 -3.50 7.14
C ALA A 98 9.27 -4.10 5.73
N ALA A 99 8.19 -4.83 5.48
CA ALA A 99 7.85 -5.27 4.13
C ALA A 99 7.37 -4.09 3.27
N ALA A 100 7.43 -4.22 1.93
CA ALA A 100 6.96 -3.20 1.00
C ALA A 100 5.83 -3.74 0.12
N LEU A 101 4.66 -3.13 0.13
CA LEU A 101 3.52 -3.53 -0.70
C LEU A 101 3.59 -2.85 -2.08
N PRO A 102 3.78 -3.56 -3.20
CA PRO A 102 4.15 -2.98 -4.50
C PRO A 102 2.96 -2.41 -5.30
N VAL A 103 2.08 -1.63 -4.65
CA VAL A 103 0.86 -1.08 -5.28
C VAL A 103 1.18 -0.16 -6.45
N GLY A 104 2.16 0.74 -6.29
CA GLY A 104 2.54 1.70 -7.34
C GLY A 104 3.12 1.02 -8.57
N LEU A 105 3.83 -0.10 -8.40
CA LEU A 105 4.33 -0.91 -9.50
C LEU A 105 3.18 -1.59 -10.26
N ALA A 106 2.19 -2.12 -9.52
CA ALA A 106 0.99 -2.69 -10.12
C ALA A 106 0.17 -1.65 -10.90
N PHE A 107 0.07 -0.40 -10.39
CA PHE A 107 -0.58 0.70 -11.11
C PHE A 107 0.09 0.99 -12.45
N ALA A 108 1.43 1.07 -12.46
CA ALA A 108 2.18 1.31 -13.69
C ALA A 108 2.01 0.18 -14.70
N GLU A 109 2.11 -1.08 -14.27
CA GLU A 109 1.91 -2.26 -15.10
C GLU A 109 0.48 -2.31 -15.67
N ALA A 110 -0.52 -2.09 -14.80
CA ALA A 110 -1.92 -2.11 -15.21
C ALA A 110 -2.25 -1.01 -16.23
N HIS A 111 -1.74 0.20 -16.02
CA HIS A 111 -1.95 1.31 -16.94
C HIS A 111 -1.25 1.11 -18.27
N ALA A 112 -0.05 0.53 -18.28
CA ALA A 112 0.68 0.22 -19.51
C ALA A 112 -0.05 -0.83 -20.36
N GLY A 113 -0.66 -1.85 -19.72
CA GLY A 113 -1.37 -2.91 -20.43
C GLY A 113 -2.80 -2.54 -20.86
N ARG A 114 -3.49 -1.69 -20.09
CA ARG A 114 -4.88 -1.26 -20.34
C ARG A 114 -5.04 0.24 -20.07
N PRO A 115 -4.55 1.11 -20.97
CA PRO A 115 -4.65 2.56 -20.81
C PRO A 115 -6.09 3.10 -20.90
N ASP A 116 -7.01 2.28 -21.40
CA ASP A 116 -8.45 2.55 -21.44
C ASP A 116 -9.12 2.48 -20.07
N ILE A 117 -8.54 1.75 -19.10
CA ILE A 117 -9.03 1.73 -17.72
C ILE A 117 -8.55 2.99 -17.00
N ASN A 118 -9.50 3.73 -16.42
CA ASN A 118 -9.14 4.90 -15.62
C ASN A 118 -8.83 4.49 -14.17
N PHE A 119 -7.57 4.60 -13.77
CA PHE A 119 -7.11 4.26 -12.42
C PHE A 119 -7.20 5.42 -11.42
N TYR A 120 -7.52 6.61 -11.87
CA TYR A 120 -7.42 7.84 -11.06
C TYR A 120 -8.76 8.55 -10.94
N ALA A 121 -8.99 9.16 -9.80
CA ALA A 121 -10.04 10.13 -9.58
C ALA A 121 -9.79 11.41 -10.43
N PRO A 122 -10.77 12.34 -10.52
CA PRO A 122 -10.62 13.59 -11.30
C PRO A 122 -9.41 14.45 -10.93
N ASP A 123 -8.93 14.34 -9.70
CA ASP A 123 -7.74 15.06 -9.20
C ASP A 123 -6.40 14.47 -9.67
N LYS A 124 -6.44 13.39 -10.48
CA LYS A 124 -5.28 12.70 -11.05
C LYS A 124 -4.29 12.13 -10.03
N ARG A 125 -4.70 12.03 -8.78
CA ARG A 125 -3.87 11.61 -7.65
C ARG A 125 -4.48 10.45 -6.88
N HIS A 126 -5.71 10.63 -6.42
CA HIS A 126 -6.41 9.58 -5.68
C HIS A 126 -6.84 8.44 -6.62
N PRO A 127 -6.99 7.22 -6.11
CA PRO A 127 -7.44 6.11 -6.93
C PRO A 127 -8.92 6.26 -7.28
N SER A 128 -9.28 5.81 -8.48
CA SER A 128 -10.66 5.54 -8.86
C SER A 128 -11.14 4.23 -8.22
N ALA A 129 -12.36 3.79 -8.56
CA ALA A 129 -12.84 2.46 -8.20
C ALA A 129 -11.92 1.34 -8.71
N ALA A 130 -11.43 1.44 -9.97
CA ALA A 130 -10.49 0.48 -10.54
C ALA A 130 -9.12 0.51 -9.84
N GLY A 131 -8.61 1.70 -9.52
CA GLY A 131 -7.37 1.85 -8.76
C GLY A 131 -7.51 1.27 -7.35
N SER A 132 -8.61 1.53 -6.65
CA SER A 132 -8.88 0.98 -5.32
C SER A 132 -9.01 -0.55 -5.35
N TYR A 133 -9.66 -1.08 -6.40
CA TYR A 133 -9.77 -2.52 -6.61
C TYR A 133 -8.38 -3.17 -6.80
N LEU A 134 -7.54 -2.58 -7.66
CA LEU A 134 -6.18 -3.06 -7.88
C LEU A 134 -5.36 -3.05 -6.59
N TYR A 135 -5.46 -1.97 -5.79
CA TYR A 135 -4.82 -1.91 -4.47
C TYR A 135 -5.27 -3.10 -3.59
N GLY A 136 -6.58 -3.33 -3.50
CA GLY A 136 -7.12 -4.45 -2.72
C GLY A 136 -6.64 -5.81 -3.22
N ALA A 137 -6.56 -6.01 -4.54
CA ALA A 137 -6.05 -7.25 -5.15
C ALA A 137 -4.56 -7.47 -4.86
N VAL A 138 -3.73 -6.40 -4.87
CA VAL A 138 -2.31 -6.46 -4.48
C VAL A 138 -2.18 -6.81 -3.00
N ALA A 139 -2.97 -6.16 -2.13
CA ALA A 139 -2.98 -6.44 -0.70
C ALA A 139 -3.42 -7.89 -0.42
N TYR A 140 -4.46 -8.37 -1.10
CA TYR A 140 -4.89 -9.77 -1.00
C TYR A 140 -3.76 -10.74 -1.39
N SER A 141 -3.13 -10.50 -2.55
CA SER A 141 -2.04 -11.34 -3.03
C SER A 141 -0.88 -11.42 -2.04
N PHE A 142 -0.53 -10.28 -1.45
CA PHE A 142 0.53 -10.18 -0.45
C PHE A 142 0.17 -10.86 0.87
N LEU A 143 -1.01 -10.55 1.43
CA LEU A 143 -1.41 -11.03 2.76
C LEU A 143 -1.67 -12.54 2.79
N PHE A 144 -2.26 -13.08 1.73
CA PHE A 144 -2.69 -14.48 1.71
C PHE A 144 -1.77 -15.38 0.88
N HIS A 145 -0.75 -14.84 0.22
CA HIS A 145 0.15 -15.58 -0.70
C HIS A 145 -0.65 -16.38 -1.73
N ARG A 146 -1.74 -15.77 -2.24
CA ARG A 146 -2.70 -16.41 -3.14
C ARG A 146 -3.05 -15.51 -4.31
N SER A 147 -3.31 -16.15 -5.46
CA SER A 147 -3.87 -15.42 -6.60
C SER A 147 -5.27 -14.90 -6.28
N PRO A 148 -5.58 -13.64 -6.57
CA PRO A 148 -6.94 -13.12 -6.53
C PRO A 148 -7.76 -13.50 -7.77
N GLU A 149 -7.14 -14.15 -8.78
CA GLU A 149 -7.82 -14.54 -10.02
C GLU A 149 -9.01 -15.45 -9.74
N GLY A 150 -10.13 -15.13 -10.36
CA GLY A 150 -11.40 -15.87 -10.18
C GLY A 150 -12.22 -15.45 -8.97
N LEU A 151 -11.78 -14.49 -8.15
CA LEU A 151 -12.62 -13.88 -7.13
C LEU A 151 -13.82 -13.18 -7.77
N LYS A 152 -15.00 -13.39 -7.21
CA LYS A 152 -16.27 -12.85 -7.74
C LYS A 152 -16.60 -11.44 -7.27
N PHE A 153 -15.80 -10.89 -6.34
CA PHE A 153 -15.96 -9.52 -5.89
C PHE A 153 -15.53 -8.55 -7.00
N LEU A 154 -16.41 -7.64 -7.37
CA LEU A 154 -16.21 -6.67 -8.45
C LEU A 154 -16.05 -5.22 -7.94
N GLY A 155 -15.87 -5.06 -6.65
CA GLY A 155 -15.84 -3.75 -5.98
C GLY A 155 -17.13 -3.47 -5.22
N GLY A 156 -17.00 -2.75 -4.09
CA GLY A 156 -18.12 -2.41 -3.19
C GLY A 156 -18.72 -1.01 -3.46
N CYS A 157 -18.70 -0.51 -4.70
CA CYS A 157 -19.18 0.82 -5.08
C CYS A 157 -20.45 0.74 -5.93
N ASP A 158 -21.14 1.87 -6.09
CA ASP A 158 -22.38 1.98 -6.89
C ASP A 158 -22.21 1.53 -8.36
N LYS A 159 -20.99 1.59 -8.87
CA LYS A 159 -20.62 1.13 -10.21
C LYS A 159 -19.49 0.11 -10.10
N PRO A 160 -19.80 -1.17 -9.88
CA PRO A 160 -18.80 -2.24 -9.84
C PRO A 160 -18.07 -2.34 -11.18
N LEU A 161 -16.88 -2.91 -11.15
CA LEU A 161 -16.10 -3.19 -12.35
C LEU A 161 -16.81 -4.23 -13.24
N SER A 162 -16.49 -4.21 -14.53
CA SER A 162 -16.83 -5.34 -15.38
C SER A 162 -16.03 -6.58 -14.94
N GLU A 163 -16.57 -7.78 -15.20
CA GLU A 163 -15.84 -9.03 -14.91
C GLU A 163 -14.49 -9.08 -15.64
N ALA A 164 -14.43 -8.57 -16.87
CA ALA A 164 -13.22 -8.52 -17.67
C ALA A 164 -12.14 -7.60 -17.06
N ASP A 165 -12.55 -6.40 -16.59
CA ASP A 165 -11.62 -5.48 -15.95
C ASP A 165 -11.15 -6.02 -14.60
N ALA A 166 -12.05 -6.59 -13.80
CA ALA A 166 -11.68 -7.22 -12.54
C ALA A 166 -10.68 -8.38 -12.74
N ALA A 167 -10.93 -9.26 -13.71
CA ALA A 167 -10.02 -10.36 -14.04
C ALA A 167 -8.65 -9.86 -14.47
N TYR A 168 -8.60 -8.82 -15.31
CA TYR A 168 -7.33 -8.20 -15.71
C TYR A 168 -6.56 -7.65 -14.50
N LEU A 169 -7.21 -6.88 -13.62
CA LEU A 169 -6.58 -6.30 -12.44
C LEU A 169 -6.12 -7.36 -11.42
N GLN A 170 -6.89 -8.44 -11.28
CA GLN A 170 -6.49 -9.60 -10.46
C GLN A 170 -5.21 -10.23 -10.98
N SER A 171 -5.11 -10.44 -12.30
CA SER A 171 -3.92 -11.01 -12.94
C SER A 171 -2.70 -10.11 -12.79
N VAL A 172 -2.85 -8.80 -13.02
CA VAL A 172 -1.75 -7.84 -12.83
C VAL A 172 -1.29 -7.83 -11.36
N ALA A 173 -2.21 -7.79 -10.41
CA ALA A 173 -1.88 -7.79 -8.98
C ALA A 173 -1.03 -9.01 -8.61
N TRP A 174 -1.47 -10.20 -9.02
CA TRP A 174 -0.75 -11.44 -8.75
C TRP A 174 0.63 -11.48 -9.38
N LYS A 175 0.71 -11.15 -10.68
CA LYS A 175 1.98 -11.08 -11.41
C LYS A 175 2.96 -10.12 -10.75
N THR A 176 2.50 -8.92 -10.37
CA THR A 176 3.36 -7.91 -9.74
C THR A 176 3.90 -8.39 -8.40
N VAL A 177 3.05 -8.92 -7.52
CA VAL A 177 3.46 -9.39 -6.19
C VAL A 177 4.43 -10.56 -6.31
N ARG A 178 4.15 -11.53 -7.18
CA ARG A 178 5.06 -12.66 -7.43
C ARG A 178 6.42 -12.21 -7.94
N ALA A 179 6.44 -11.33 -8.92
CA ALA A 179 7.70 -10.81 -9.49
C ALA A 179 8.50 -10.02 -8.45
N PHE A 180 7.81 -9.26 -7.59
CA PHE A 180 8.43 -8.44 -6.56
C PHE A 180 9.09 -9.27 -5.45
N TYR A 181 8.46 -10.36 -5.02
CA TYR A 181 8.94 -11.21 -3.93
C TYR A 181 9.67 -12.48 -4.39
N GLY A 182 9.64 -12.78 -5.69
CA GLY A 182 10.26 -14.00 -6.24
C GLY A 182 9.48 -15.28 -5.90
N TRP A 183 8.16 -15.20 -5.82
CA TRP A 183 7.27 -16.35 -5.51
C TRP A 183 6.90 -17.17 -6.75
#